data_22c62c51a254a42700c9af2257ef9359
#
_entry.id   22c62c51a254a42700c9af2257ef9359
#
_cell.length_a   1.000
_cell.length_b   1.000
_cell.length_c   1.000
_cell.angle_alpha   90.00
_cell.angle_beta   90.00
_cell.angle_gamma   90.00
#
_symmetry.space_group_name_H-M   'P 1'
#
loop_
_entity.id
_entity.type
_entity.pdbx_description
1 polymer ?
#
loop_
_entity_poly.entity_id
_entity_poly.type
_entity_poly.pdbx_seq_one_letter_code
_entity_poly.pdbx_strand_id
1 'polypeptide(L)'
;MDRYLENIEHKAAVLCDALPYIRDFVNKIIVVEYDCGEWLSGVEEKKLMKDIVLLKSIGVIPIVVHRTPMGVDKFRENKRIAKMLELCGTKALGICGVDVETLHMTISNDYIPVIVPNDIDNEMEYIDPKDTALEIAVKMQADKLIYLSRYPGIYTDET
;
A
#
# COMPACT_ATOMS: atom_id res chain seq x y z
N MET A 1 27.44 -28.53 8.51
CA MET A 1 26.30 -29.16 7.78
C MET A 1 25.00 -29.03 8.56
N ASP A 2 25.00 -29.29 9.87
CA ASP A 2 23.81 -29.21 10.73
C ASP A 2 23.14 -27.81 10.77
N ARG A 3 23.92 -26.75 10.96
CA ARG A 3 23.41 -25.36 11.04
C ARG A 3 22.73 -24.89 9.74
N TYR A 4 23.12 -25.42 8.59
CA TYR A 4 22.49 -25.14 7.30
C TYR A 4 21.14 -25.84 7.17
N LEU A 5 21.07 -27.09 7.59
CA LEU A 5 19.84 -27.90 7.59
C LEU A 5 18.81 -27.31 8.59
N GLU A 6 19.22 -27.00 9.81
CA GLU A 6 18.39 -26.32 10.82
C GLU A 6 17.78 -25.01 10.30
N ASN A 7 18.54 -24.21 9.54
CA ASN A 7 18.06 -22.98 8.94
C ASN A 7 17.01 -23.23 7.85
N ILE A 8 17.18 -24.28 7.05
CA ILE A 8 16.19 -24.68 6.03
C ILE A 8 14.90 -25.19 6.68
N GLU A 9 15.02 -26.07 7.67
CA GLU A 9 13.87 -26.59 8.41
C GLU A 9 13.08 -25.46 9.10
N HIS A 10 13.77 -24.52 9.74
CA HIS A 10 13.14 -23.35 10.33
C HIS A 10 12.37 -22.49 9.31
N LYS A 11 12.99 -22.20 8.16
CA LYS A 11 12.34 -21.46 7.06
C LYS A 11 11.12 -22.19 6.51
N ALA A 12 11.21 -23.50 6.36
CA ALA A 12 10.11 -24.33 5.90
C ALA A 12 8.95 -24.32 6.90
N ALA A 13 9.23 -24.43 8.20
CA ALA A 13 8.23 -24.34 9.25
C ALA A 13 7.51 -22.99 9.25
N VAL A 14 8.24 -21.87 9.18
CA VAL A 14 7.66 -20.52 9.10
C VAL A 14 6.75 -20.37 7.88
N LEU A 15 7.14 -20.92 6.73
CA LEU A 15 6.30 -20.90 5.53
C LEU A 15 5.03 -21.74 5.71
N CYS A 16 5.12 -22.93 6.29
CA CYS A 16 3.97 -23.78 6.58
C CYS A 16 2.98 -23.09 7.54
N ASP A 17 3.47 -22.43 8.56
CA ASP A 17 2.66 -21.68 9.52
C ASP A 17 1.99 -20.46 8.88
N ALA A 18 2.64 -19.83 7.90
CA ALA A 18 2.10 -18.68 7.18
C ALA A 18 1.06 -19.05 6.11
N LEU A 19 1.10 -20.29 5.55
CA LEU A 19 0.24 -20.71 4.44
C LEU A 19 -1.27 -20.53 4.67
N PRO A 20 -1.85 -20.84 5.85
CA PRO A 20 -3.27 -20.61 6.11
C PRO A 20 -3.63 -19.11 5.97
N TYR A 21 -2.82 -18.23 6.54
CA TYR A 21 -3.01 -16.78 6.44
C TYR A 21 -2.90 -16.29 4.99
N ILE A 22 -1.90 -16.77 4.24
CA ILE A 22 -1.73 -16.43 2.83
C ILE A 22 -3.00 -16.81 2.05
N ARG A 23 -3.54 -18.01 2.25
CA ARG A 23 -4.76 -18.47 1.58
C ARG A 23 -5.99 -17.62 1.89
N ASP A 24 -6.10 -17.14 3.13
CA ASP A 24 -7.22 -16.29 3.55
C ASP A 24 -7.20 -14.91 2.89
N PHE A 25 -6.03 -14.45 2.42
CA PHE A 25 -5.85 -13.14 1.80
C PHE A 25 -5.74 -13.14 0.28
N VAL A 26 -5.67 -14.32 -0.37
CA VAL A 26 -5.68 -14.40 -1.85
C VAL A 26 -6.95 -13.77 -2.41
N ASN A 27 -6.79 -12.92 -3.43
CA ASN A 27 -7.86 -12.14 -4.08
C ASN A 27 -8.58 -11.13 -3.16
N LYS A 28 -8.04 -10.86 -1.97
CA LYS A 28 -8.58 -9.84 -1.07
C LYS A 28 -8.04 -8.46 -1.43
N ILE A 29 -8.93 -7.47 -1.46
CA ILE A 29 -8.55 -6.07 -1.66
C ILE A 29 -8.12 -5.49 -0.32
N ILE A 30 -6.92 -4.95 -0.27
CA ILE A 30 -6.38 -4.25 0.89
C ILE A 30 -6.01 -2.83 0.48
N VAL A 31 -6.65 -1.84 1.08
CA VAL A 31 -6.30 -0.44 0.90
C VAL A 31 -5.28 -0.07 1.96
N VAL A 32 -4.15 0.50 1.54
CA VAL A 32 -3.07 0.95 2.41
C VAL A 32 -2.93 2.46 2.26
N GLU A 33 -3.28 3.19 3.32
CA GLU A 33 -2.95 4.62 3.41
C GLU A 33 -1.53 4.74 3.95
N TYR A 34 -0.69 5.44 3.20
CA TYR A 34 0.71 5.63 3.47
C TYR A 34 1.02 7.10 3.69
N ASP A 35 1.29 7.45 4.91
CA ASP A 35 1.79 8.77 5.25
C ASP A 35 3.30 8.84 4.96
N CYS A 36 3.67 9.35 3.78
CA CYS A 36 5.07 9.55 3.37
C CYS A 36 5.75 10.73 4.10
N GLY A 37 5.34 11.00 5.34
CA GLY A 37 5.90 12.06 6.15
C GLY A 37 7.37 11.85 6.51
N GLU A 38 7.96 12.86 7.14
CA GLU A 38 9.38 12.94 7.52
C GLU A 38 9.87 11.84 8.50
N TRP A 39 8.96 10.97 8.95
CA TRP A 39 9.23 9.94 9.96
C TRP A 39 9.80 8.63 9.40
N LEU A 40 9.67 8.39 8.09
CA LEU A 40 10.28 7.23 7.43
C LEU A 40 11.60 7.62 6.77
N SER A 41 12.65 6.91 7.12
CA SER A 41 13.90 6.99 6.35
C SER A 41 13.72 6.33 4.98
N GLY A 42 14.52 6.72 4.00
CA GLY A 42 14.46 6.09 2.67
C GLY A 42 14.71 4.57 2.68
N VAL A 43 15.34 4.03 3.71
CA VAL A 43 15.54 2.59 3.91
C VAL A 43 14.24 1.92 4.36
N GLU A 44 13.52 2.54 5.29
CA GLU A 44 12.24 2.03 5.80
C GLU A 44 11.15 2.12 4.75
N GLU A 45 11.12 3.23 4.01
CA GLU A 45 10.22 3.39 2.88
C GLU A 45 10.42 2.30 1.83
N LYS A 46 11.68 1.99 1.49
CA LYS A 46 11.99 0.89 0.56
C LYS A 46 11.57 -0.48 1.09
N LYS A 47 11.66 -0.72 2.40
CA LYS A 47 11.14 -1.95 3.02
C LYS A 47 9.64 -2.04 2.87
N LEU A 48 8.92 -0.96 3.19
CA LEU A 48 7.47 -0.89 3.03
C LEU A 48 7.03 -1.19 1.59
N MET A 49 7.71 -0.61 0.59
CA MET A 49 7.40 -0.91 -0.81
C MET A 49 7.60 -2.39 -1.15
N LYS A 50 8.65 -3.03 -0.61
CA LYS A 50 8.86 -4.47 -0.76
C LYS A 50 7.76 -5.30 -0.09
N ASP A 51 7.27 -4.88 1.06
CA ASP A 51 6.18 -5.56 1.77
C ASP A 51 4.87 -5.47 0.98
N ILE A 52 4.57 -4.31 0.37
CA ILE A 52 3.42 -4.15 -0.53
C ILE A 52 3.56 -5.05 -1.78
N VAL A 53 4.75 -5.12 -2.36
CA VAL A 53 5.02 -6.02 -3.50
C VAL A 53 4.91 -7.48 -3.10
N LEU A 54 5.33 -7.85 -1.89
CA LEU A 54 5.15 -9.19 -1.35
C LEU A 54 3.67 -9.54 -1.21
N LEU A 55 2.84 -8.64 -0.67
CA LEU A 55 1.39 -8.84 -0.60
C LEU A 55 0.81 -9.15 -1.97
N LYS A 56 1.17 -8.38 -3.00
CA LYS A 56 0.73 -8.65 -4.37
C LYS A 56 1.22 -10.01 -4.87
N SER A 57 2.47 -10.37 -4.58
CA SER A 57 3.08 -11.62 -5.04
C SER A 57 2.40 -12.88 -4.46
N ILE A 58 1.79 -12.76 -3.29
CA ILE A 58 1.00 -13.84 -2.66
C ILE A 58 -0.48 -13.81 -3.03
N GLY A 59 -0.88 -12.96 -3.99
CA GLY A 59 -2.24 -12.92 -4.52
C GLY A 59 -3.17 -11.92 -3.86
N VAL A 60 -2.69 -11.05 -2.97
CA VAL A 60 -3.44 -9.91 -2.45
C VAL A 60 -3.55 -8.83 -3.52
N ILE A 61 -4.61 -8.04 -3.48
CA ILE A 61 -4.84 -6.89 -4.36
C ILE A 61 -4.62 -5.60 -3.55
N PRO A 62 -3.38 -5.07 -3.48
CA PRO A 62 -3.11 -3.85 -2.75
C PRO A 62 -3.49 -2.62 -3.56
N ILE A 63 -4.09 -1.63 -2.90
CA ILE A 63 -4.32 -0.27 -3.40
C ILE A 63 -3.60 0.68 -2.45
N VAL A 64 -2.75 1.54 -2.97
CA VAL A 64 -1.96 2.49 -2.17
C VAL A 64 -2.53 3.87 -2.29
N VAL A 65 -2.84 4.51 -1.16
CA VAL A 65 -3.19 5.94 -1.08
C VAL A 65 -2.08 6.63 -0.32
N HIS A 66 -1.54 7.72 -0.82
CA HIS A 66 -0.42 8.38 -0.18
C HIS A 66 -0.71 9.82 0.20
N ARG A 67 -0.10 10.25 1.31
CA ARG A 67 0.02 11.67 1.65
C ARG A 67 1.20 12.27 0.90
N THR A 68 1.06 13.51 0.46
CA THR A 68 2.19 14.26 -0.12
C THR A 68 2.80 15.17 0.95
N PRO A 69 4.12 15.17 1.13
CA PRO A 69 4.80 16.11 2.02
C PRO A 69 4.54 17.55 1.63
N MET A 70 4.52 18.45 2.63
CA MET A 70 4.31 19.87 2.38
C MET A 70 5.40 20.44 1.44
N GLY A 71 4.98 21.21 0.43
CA GLY A 71 5.89 21.83 -0.55
C GLY A 71 6.37 20.89 -1.66
N VAL A 72 5.92 19.63 -1.67
CA VAL A 72 6.19 18.69 -2.75
C VAL A 72 5.01 18.64 -3.72
N ASP A 73 5.31 18.58 -5.01
CA ASP A 73 4.28 18.37 -6.04
C ASP A 73 3.67 16.97 -5.92
N LYS A 74 2.34 16.92 -5.76
CA LYS A 74 1.59 15.68 -5.49
C LYS A 74 1.70 14.65 -6.62
N PHE A 75 1.73 15.11 -7.86
CA PHE A 75 1.82 14.20 -9.03
C PHE A 75 3.23 13.65 -9.20
N ARG A 76 4.24 14.47 -8.90
CA ARG A 76 5.63 14.04 -8.88
C ARG A 76 5.85 12.99 -7.78
N GLU A 77 5.27 13.20 -6.60
CA GLU A 77 5.36 12.25 -5.50
C GLU A 77 4.65 10.93 -5.84
N ASN A 78 3.47 11.00 -6.43
CA ASN A 78 2.74 9.83 -6.90
C ASN A 78 3.57 8.99 -7.88
N LYS A 79 4.16 9.65 -8.88
CA LYS A 79 5.08 9.00 -9.83
C LYS A 79 6.30 8.38 -9.14
N ARG A 80 6.84 9.04 -8.11
CA ARG A 80 7.98 8.53 -7.34
C ARG A 80 7.61 7.23 -6.63
N ILE A 81 6.47 7.20 -5.95
CA ILE A 81 5.99 6.00 -5.24
C ILE A 81 5.71 4.85 -6.22
N ALA A 82 4.99 5.12 -7.31
CA ALA A 82 4.75 4.12 -8.35
C ALA A 82 6.08 3.54 -8.87
N LYS A 83 7.07 4.41 -9.13
CA LYS A 83 8.41 3.98 -9.59
C LYS A 83 9.16 3.15 -8.55
N MET A 84 9.01 3.44 -7.27
CA MET A 84 9.62 2.63 -6.20
C MET A 84 9.03 1.22 -6.16
N LEU A 85 7.72 1.07 -6.33
CA LEU A 85 7.06 -0.23 -6.44
C LEU A 85 7.55 -1.00 -7.67
N GLU A 86 7.68 -0.34 -8.82
CA GLU A 86 8.24 -0.95 -10.03
C GLU A 86 9.68 -1.46 -9.83
N LEU A 87 10.52 -0.67 -9.16
CA LEU A 87 11.90 -1.07 -8.83
C LEU A 87 11.96 -2.25 -7.84
N CYS A 88 10.87 -2.50 -7.11
CA CYS A 88 10.73 -3.69 -6.25
C CYS A 88 10.17 -4.91 -6.99
N GLY A 89 9.86 -4.82 -8.29
CA GLY A 89 9.54 -5.96 -9.15
C GLY A 89 8.06 -6.16 -9.46
N THR A 90 7.24 -5.11 -9.36
CA THR A 90 5.82 -5.16 -9.75
C THR A 90 5.49 -4.06 -10.76
N LYS A 91 4.26 -4.08 -11.29
CA LYS A 91 3.71 -2.97 -12.07
C LYS A 91 2.92 -2.06 -11.14
N ALA A 92 3.09 -0.76 -11.26
CA ALA A 92 2.33 0.23 -10.51
C ALA A 92 1.91 1.40 -11.39
N LEU A 93 0.73 1.97 -11.12
CA LEU A 93 0.17 3.08 -11.89
C LEU A 93 -0.33 4.17 -10.95
N GLY A 94 0.18 5.39 -11.15
CA GLY A 94 -0.32 6.58 -10.46
C GLY A 94 -1.67 7.02 -11.02
N ILE A 95 -2.65 7.23 -10.13
CA ILE A 95 -4.02 7.64 -10.46
C ILE A 95 -4.38 8.86 -9.62
N CYS A 96 -5.10 9.81 -10.22
CA CYS A 96 -5.68 10.95 -9.54
C CYS A 96 -7.13 10.68 -9.15
N GLY A 97 -7.47 11.00 -7.91
CA GLY A 97 -8.84 10.92 -7.42
C GLY A 97 -9.39 9.49 -7.30
N VAL A 98 -10.70 9.38 -7.06
CA VAL A 98 -11.37 8.10 -6.84
C VAL A 98 -12.34 7.81 -7.98
N ASP A 99 -11.86 7.09 -8.99
CA ASP A 99 -12.69 6.53 -10.05
C ASP A 99 -12.63 5.00 -10.01
N VAL A 100 -13.76 4.40 -9.63
CA VAL A 100 -13.89 2.95 -9.42
C VAL A 100 -13.63 2.16 -10.70
N GLU A 101 -14.08 2.66 -11.86
CA GLU A 101 -13.89 1.99 -13.14
C GLU A 101 -12.38 1.94 -13.51
N THR A 102 -11.70 3.08 -13.36
CA THR A 102 -10.24 3.15 -13.56
C THR A 102 -9.49 2.24 -12.59
N LEU A 103 -9.93 2.14 -11.32
CA LEU A 103 -9.34 1.23 -10.35
C LEU A 103 -9.49 -0.23 -10.78
N HIS A 104 -10.69 -0.65 -11.17
CA HIS A 104 -10.92 -2.02 -11.66
C HIS A 104 -10.10 -2.32 -12.92
N MET A 105 -10.02 -1.40 -13.87
CA MET A 105 -9.19 -1.55 -15.07
C MET A 105 -7.72 -1.69 -14.72
N THR A 106 -7.22 -0.89 -13.80
CA THR A 106 -5.82 -0.90 -13.35
C THR A 106 -5.47 -2.25 -12.70
N ILE A 107 -6.31 -2.72 -11.79
CA ILE A 107 -6.15 -4.01 -11.10
C ILE A 107 -6.22 -5.17 -12.11
N SER A 108 -7.18 -5.15 -13.03
CA SER A 108 -7.37 -6.21 -14.05
C SER A 108 -6.17 -6.33 -15.00
N ASN A 109 -5.41 -5.25 -15.20
CA ASN A 109 -4.18 -5.23 -15.99
C ASN A 109 -2.92 -5.51 -15.16
N ASP A 110 -3.11 -6.01 -13.94
CA ASP A 110 -2.03 -6.41 -13.03
C ASP A 110 -1.16 -5.25 -12.52
N TYR A 111 -1.71 -4.04 -12.41
CA TYR A 111 -1.03 -2.91 -11.78
C TYR A 111 -1.48 -2.73 -10.33
N ILE A 112 -0.57 -2.24 -9.48
CA ILE A 112 -0.92 -1.67 -8.18
C ILE A 112 -1.34 -0.22 -8.42
N PRO A 113 -2.60 0.17 -8.10
CA PRO A 113 -3.03 1.55 -8.12
C PRO A 113 -2.32 2.35 -7.01
N VAL A 114 -1.74 3.48 -7.36
CA VAL A 114 -1.15 4.45 -6.43
C VAL A 114 -1.95 5.75 -6.54
N ILE A 115 -2.69 6.10 -5.51
CA ILE A 115 -3.70 7.14 -5.56
C ILE A 115 -3.19 8.46 -4.97
N VAL A 116 -3.31 9.53 -5.74
CA VAL A 116 -3.23 10.91 -5.23
C VAL A 116 -4.60 11.29 -4.72
N PRO A 117 -4.74 11.66 -3.43
CA PRO A 117 -5.96 12.29 -2.92
C PRO A 117 -6.18 13.64 -3.61
N ASN A 118 -7.12 13.68 -4.52
CA ASN A 118 -7.41 14.87 -5.31
C ASN A 118 -8.87 14.84 -5.77
N ASP A 119 -9.53 15.97 -5.72
CA ASP A 119 -10.79 16.13 -6.41
C ASP A 119 -10.50 16.26 -7.92
N ILE A 120 -11.22 15.49 -8.73
CA ILE A 120 -11.09 15.51 -10.18
C ILE A 120 -11.58 16.86 -10.73
N ASP A 121 -12.59 17.44 -10.09
CA ASP A 121 -13.21 18.70 -10.51
C ASP A 121 -12.53 19.94 -9.92
N ASN A 122 -11.80 19.80 -8.82
CA ASN A 122 -11.13 20.89 -8.13
C ASN A 122 -9.73 20.53 -7.65
N GLU A 123 -8.74 20.70 -8.53
CA GLU A 123 -7.33 20.37 -8.25
C GLU A 123 -6.71 21.13 -7.06
N MET A 124 -7.34 22.23 -6.64
CA MET A 124 -6.86 23.09 -5.54
C MET A 124 -7.39 22.65 -4.18
N GLU A 125 -8.40 21.78 -4.14
CA GLU A 125 -8.97 21.30 -2.90
C GLU A 125 -8.07 20.23 -2.25
N TYR A 126 -7.76 20.46 -0.97
CA TYR A 126 -7.05 19.47 -0.16
C TYR A 126 -8.05 18.41 0.32
N ILE A 127 -7.80 17.17 -0.06
CA ILE A 127 -8.55 16.02 0.46
C ILE A 127 -7.63 15.25 1.39
N ASP A 128 -8.12 14.89 2.59
CA ASP A 128 -7.34 14.06 3.51
C ASP A 128 -7.14 12.66 2.89
N PRO A 129 -5.89 12.17 2.80
CA PRO A 129 -5.60 10.82 2.32
C PRO A 129 -6.36 9.72 3.04
N LYS A 130 -6.67 9.91 4.33
CA LYS A 130 -7.46 8.95 5.12
C LYS A 130 -8.89 8.86 4.65
N ASP A 131 -9.51 10.01 4.34
CA ASP A 131 -10.88 10.05 3.80
C ASP A 131 -10.93 9.42 2.41
N THR A 132 -9.95 9.71 1.55
CA THR A 132 -9.80 9.06 0.25
C THR A 132 -9.63 7.56 0.39
N ALA A 133 -8.78 7.09 1.29
CA ALA A 133 -8.56 5.68 1.52
C ALA A 133 -9.82 4.97 2.04
N LEU A 134 -10.58 5.61 2.93
CA LEU A 134 -11.87 5.12 3.40
C LEU A 134 -12.89 5.03 2.26
N GLU A 135 -13.00 6.08 1.46
CA GLU A 135 -13.91 6.12 0.31
C GLU A 135 -13.60 4.99 -0.69
N ILE A 136 -12.32 4.78 -1.02
CA ILE A 136 -11.88 3.67 -1.89
C ILE A 136 -12.21 2.33 -1.25
N ALA A 137 -11.93 2.17 0.05
CA ALA A 137 -12.21 0.91 0.75
C ALA A 137 -13.69 0.55 0.70
N VAL A 138 -14.57 1.54 0.87
CA VAL A 138 -16.03 1.34 0.80
C VAL A 138 -16.46 1.04 -0.64
N LYS A 139 -16.06 1.85 -1.61
CA LYS A 139 -16.45 1.70 -3.02
C LYS A 139 -15.94 0.41 -3.66
N MET A 140 -14.73 -0.01 -3.30
CA MET A 140 -14.10 -1.24 -3.80
C MET A 140 -14.48 -2.47 -2.97
N GLN A 141 -15.27 -2.32 -1.91
CA GLN A 141 -15.62 -3.39 -0.96
C GLN A 141 -14.35 -4.09 -0.44
N ALA A 142 -13.37 -3.30 -0.03
CA ALA A 142 -12.10 -3.81 0.45
C ALA A 142 -12.26 -4.66 1.72
N ASP A 143 -11.50 -5.74 1.79
CA ASP A 143 -11.49 -6.64 2.96
C ASP A 143 -10.78 -6.00 4.16
N LYS A 144 -9.81 -5.13 3.90
CA LYS A 144 -9.08 -4.39 4.94
C LYS A 144 -8.69 -2.99 4.47
N LEU A 145 -8.69 -2.07 5.44
CA LEU A 145 -8.11 -0.73 5.33
C LEU A 145 -7.01 -0.60 6.39
N ILE A 146 -5.80 -0.27 5.96
CA ILE A 146 -4.62 -0.14 6.80
C ILE A 146 -4.15 1.31 6.76
N TYR A 147 -4.08 1.95 7.92
CA TYR A 147 -3.45 3.25 8.09
C TYR A 147 -2.03 3.06 8.64
N LEU A 148 -1.02 3.42 7.84
CA LEU A 148 0.37 3.41 8.28
C LEU A 148 0.70 4.75 8.93
N SER A 149 0.89 4.73 10.23
CA SER A 149 1.13 5.91 11.04
C SER A 149 2.43 5.79 11.83
N ARG A 150 3.05 6.94 12.11
CA ARG A 150 4.19 7.04 13.04
C ARG A 150 3.81 6.72 14.49
N TYR A 151 2.54 6.75 14.81
CA TYR A 151 2.05 6.50 16.15
C TYR A 151 1.80 5.00 16.33
N PRO A 152 2.19 4.39 17.47
CA PRO A 152 2.04 2.95 17.70
C PRO A 152 0.60 2.50 17.97
N GLY A 153 -0.37 3.41 17.98
CA GLY A 153 -1.77 3.09 18.20
C GLY A 153 -2.68 4.30 18.20
N ILE A 154 -3.95 4.06 18.49
CA ILE A 154 -4.96 5.09 18.71
C ILE A 154 -4.97 5.45 20.19
N TYR A 155 -4.82 6.71 20.51
CA TYR A 155 -4.83 7.25 21.87
C TYR A 155 -6.20 7.84 22.19
N THR A 156 -6.63 7.73 23.44
CA THR A 156 -7.89 8.34 23.91
C THR A 156 -7.74 9.80 24.28
N ASP A 157 -6.51 10.25 24.55
CA ASP A 157 -6.18 11.62 24.92
C ASP A 157 -4.91 12.10 24.19
N GLU A 158 -4.85 13.39 23.87
CA GLU A 158 -3.63 14.05 23.45
C GLU A 158 -2.73 14.27 24.68
N THR A 159 -1.77 13.41 24.92
CA THR A 159 -0.72 13.61 25.95
C THR A 159 0.58 14.00 25.32
#